data_955fb9bb99d2381d3b2cf1ae67c20c5c
#
_entry.id   955fb9bb99d2381d3b2cf1ae67c20c5c
#
_cell.length_a   1.000
_cell.length_b   1.000
_cell.length_c   1.000
_cell.angle_alpha   90.00
_cell.angle_beta   90.00
_cell.angle_gamma   90.00
#
_symmetry.space_group_name_H-M   'P 1'
#
loop_
_entity.id
_entity.type
_entity.pdbx_description
1 polymer ?
#
loop_
_entity_poly.entity_id
_entity_poly.type
_entity_poly.pdbx_seq_one_letter_code
_entity_poly.pdbx_strand_id
1 'polypeptide(L)'
;MSTLFEDLQEGLLEAIDYAKKEGSARTVTYKIDPVIELDKDQIREIRINAQMTQHVFADYLGVSVKTVEAWERGRIHPTGPANRLISFLANNQIKMLPFISVE
;
A
#
# COMPACT_ATOMS: atom_id res chain seq x y z
N MET A 1 -0.81 27.82 21.23
CA MET A 1 -1.50 26.52 21.33
C MET A 1 -0.98 25.61 20.23
N SER A 2 -0.32 24.53 20.60
CA SER A 2 0.21 23.60 19.58
C SER A 2 -0.93 22.80 18.95
N THR A 3 -0.86 22.61 17.65
CA THR A 3 -1.77 21.75 16.93
C THR A 3 -1.29 20.31 17.02
N LEU A 4 -2.15 19.35 16.69
CA LEU A 4 -1.75 17.94 16.61
C LEU A 4 -0.56 17.75 15.68
N PHE A 5 -0.54 18.48 14.56
CA PHE A 5 0.58 18.44 13.61
C PHE A 5 1.89 18.91 14.25
N GLU A 6 1.85 20.01 15.00
CA GLU A 6 3.02 20.52 15.70
C GLU A 6 3.54 19.53 16.74
N ASP A 7 2.63 18.89 17.48
CA ASP A 7 2.99 17.90 18.47
C ASP A 7 3.66 16.67 17.83
N LEU A 8 3.13 16.22 16.71
CA LEU A 8 3.71 15.09 15.97
C LEU A 8 5.08 15.44 15.39
N GLN A 9 5.24 16.67 14.88
CA GLN A 9 6.51 17.15 14.35
C GLN A 9 7.56 17.26 15.45
N GLU A 10 7.19 17.78 16.60
CA GLU A 10 8.07 17.91 17.74
C GLU A 10 8.54 16.54 18.24
N GLY A 11 7.60 15.60 18.39
CA GLY A 11 7.92 14.24 18.76
C GLY A 11 8.85 13.55 17.79
N LEU A 12 8.66 13.78 16.49
CA LEU A 12 9.54 13.22 15.47
C LEU A 12 10.96 13.81 15.56
N LEU A 13 11.07 15.11 15.77
CA LEU A 13 12.37 15.77 15.90
C LEU A 13 13.11 15.28 17.16
N GLU A 14 12.40 15.09 18.26
CA GLU A 14 12.97 14.53 19.48
C GLU A 14 13.49 13.11 19.27
N ALA A 15 12.70 12.28 18.55
CA ALA A 15 13.10 10.91 18.26
C ALA A 15 14.36 10.86 17.38
N ILE A 16 14.47 11.76 16.41
CA ILE A 16 15.66 11.85 15.55
C ILE A 16 16.86 12.27 16.38
N ASP A 17 16.70 13.27 17.23
CA ASP A 17 17.78 13.78 18.08
C ASP A 17 18.26 12.71 19.04
N TYR A 18 17.34 11.97 19.68
CA TYR A 18 17.65 10.85 20.55
C TYR A 18 18.44 9.77 19.82
N ALA A 19 18.00 9.41 18.63
CA ALA A 19 18.68 8.41 17.80
C ALA A 19 20.10 8.84 17.45
N LYS A 20 20.32 10.13 17.16
CA LYS A 20 21.64 10.66 16.88
C LYS A 20 22.56 10.61 18.09
N LYS A 21 22.04 10.90 19.28
CA LYS A 21 22.84 10.93 20.51
C LYS A 21 23.25 9.53 20.98
N GLU A 22 22.31 8.57 20.92
CA GLU A 22 22.57 7.21 21.38
C GLU A 22 23.21 6.33 20.33
N GLY A 23 22.90 6.59 19.10
CA GLY A 23 23.18 5.65 18.04
C GLY A 23 24.05 6.17 16.94
N SER A 24 25.08 6.93 17.24
CA SER A 24 26.00 7.34 16.21
C SER A 24 26.54 6.14 15.39
N ALA A 25 26.46 4.93 15.94
CA ALA A 25 26.86 3.69 15.29
C ALA A 25 25.66 2.91 14.68
N ARG A 26 24.41 3.37 14.88
CA ARG A 26 23.22 2.66 14.41
C ARG A 26 22.40 3.52 13.47
N THR A 27 22.89 3.70 12.27
CA THR A 27 22.06 4.27 11.22
C THR A 27 21.24 3.13 10.61
N VAL A 28 19.93 3.18 10.80
CA VAL A 28 19.04 2.23 10.12
C VAL A 28 18.72 2.84 8.77
N THR A 29 19.16 2.17 7.72
CA THR A 29 18.87 2.59 6.36
C THR A 29 17.87 1.62 5.77
N TYR A 30 16.75 2.13 5.30
CA TYR A 30 15.74 1.34 4.63
C TYR A 30 15.91 1.46 3.13
N LYS A 31 15.93 0.32 2.47
CA LYS A 31 15.82 0.27 1.02
C LYS A 31 14.36 -0.05 0.70
N ILE A 32 13.69 0.89 0.04
CA ILE A 32 12.29 0.72 -0.35
C ILE A 32 12.25 0.53 -1.86
N ASP A 33 11.69 -0.59 -2.29
CA ASP A 33 11.55 -0.86 -3.71
C ASP A 33 10.56 0.12 -4.34
N PRO A 34 10.84 0.60 -5.55
CA PRO A 34 9.93 1.52 -6.23
C PRO A 34 8.59 0.86 -6.53
N VAL A 35 7.56 1.68 -6.67
CA VAL A 35 6.24 1.21 -7.06
C VAL A 35 6.30 0.67 -8.48
N ILE A 36 5.77 -0.52 -8.69
CA ILE A 36 5.68 -1.13 -10.01
C ILE A 36 4.34 -0.73 -10.63
N GLU A 37 4.38 -0.15 -11.82
CA GLU A 37 3.17 0.13 -12.57
C GLU A 37 2.67 -1.16 -13.21
N LEU A 38 1.44 -1.52 -12.90
CA LEU A 38 0.81 -2.74 -13.39
C LEU A 38 -0.06 -2.43 -14.59
N ASP A 39 0.04 -3.24 -15.64
CA ASP A 39 -0.85 -3.12 -16.78
C ASP A 39 -2.19 -3.83 -16.52
N LYS A 40 -3.13 -3.65 -17.45
CA LYS A 40 -4.49 -4.20 -17.32
C LYS A 40 -4.50 -5.72 -17.13
N ASP A 41 -3.64 -6.42 -17.84
CA ASP A 41 -3.60 -7.87 -17.80
C ASP A 41 -3.01 -8.38 -16.50
N GLN A 42 -1.97 -7.72 -16.00
CA GLN A 42 -1.37 -8.03 -14.70
C GLN A 42 -2.35 -7.83 -13.56
N ILE A 43 -3.09 -6.74 -13.58
CA ILE A 43 -4.11 -6.44 -12.55
C ILE A 43 -5.17 -7.54 -12.53
N ARG A 44 -5.67 -7.90 -13.69
CA ARG A 44 -6.69 -8.95 -13.82
C ARG A 44 -6.15 -10.31 -13.35
N GLU A 45 -4.93 -10.65 -13.73
CA GLU A 45 -4.29 -11.90 -13.33
C GLU A 45 -4.13 -11.98 -11.82
N ILE A 46 -3.66 -10.90 -11.20
CA ILE A 46 -3.51 -10.84 -9.74
C ILE A 46 -4.86 -11.04 -9.06
N ARG A 47 -5.89 -10.38 -9.55
CA ARG A 47 -7.24 -10.52 -9.02
C ARG A 47 -7.75 -11.95 -9.12
N ILE A 48 -7.60 -12.57 -10.28
CA ILE A 48 -8.07 -13.96 -10.52
C ILE A 48 -7.28 -14.94 -9.66
N ASN A 49 -5.97 -14.77 -9.57
CA ASN A 49 -5.14 -15.63 -8.72
C ASN A 49 -5.49 -15.52 -7.24
N ALA A 50 -5.95 -14.36 -6.81
CA ALA A 50 -6.44 -14.15 -5.45
C ALA A 50 -7.86 -14.69 -5.26
N GLN A 51 -8.48 -15.22 -6.30
CA GLN A 51 -9.87 -15.74 -6.30
C GLN A 51 -10.88 -14.67 -5.89
N MET A 52 -10.65 -13.45 -6.34
CA MET A 52 -11.54 -12.32 -6.06
C MET A 52 -12.36 -11.94 -7.27
N THR A 53 -13.63 -11.61 -7.04
CA THR A 53 -14.43 -10.92 -8.04
C THR A 53 -13.98 -9.48 -8.15
N GLN A 54 -14.44 -8.77 -9.18
CA GLN A 54 -14.16 -7.33 -9.29
C GLN A 54 -14.72 -6.55 -8.09
N HIS A 55 -15.88 -6.94 -7.59
CA HIS A 55 -16.49 -6.32 -6.40
C HIS A 55 -15.63 -6.51 -5.15
N VAL A 56 -15.20 -7.73 -4.88
CA VAL A 56 -14.36 -8.03 -3.71
C VAL A 56 -13.01 -7.30 -3.83
N PHE A 57 -12.44 -7.30 -5.01
CA PHE A 57 -11.17 -6.61 -5.27
C PHE A 57 -11.30 -5.10 -5.04
N ALA A 58 -12.40 -4.51 -5.55
CA ALA A 58 -12.69 -3.09 -5.33
C ALA A 58 -12.87 -2.78 -3.84
N ASP A 59 -13.62 -3.61 -3.13
CA ASP A 59 -13.83 -3.44 -1.69
C ASP A 59 -12.52 -3.51 -0.93
N TYR A 60 -11.66 -4.46 -1.27
CA TYR A 60 -10.35 -4.59 -0.63
C TYR A 60 -9.49 -3.33 -0.84
N LEU A 61 -9.49 -2.81 -2.06
CA LEU A 61 -8.68 -1.65 -2.40
C LEU A 61 -9.32 -0.32 -1.99
N GLY A 62 -10.58 -0.31 -1.59
CA GLY A 62 -11.28 0.90 -1.21
C GLY A 62 -11.66 1.79 -2.38
N VAL A 63 -11.91 1.19 -3.54
CA VAL A 63 -12.32 1.91 -4.76
C VAL A 63 -13.66 1.37 -5.26
N SER A 64 -14.26 2.05 -6.23
CA SER A 64 -15.49 1.57 -6.84
C SER A 64 -15.20 0.43 -7.81
N VAL A 65 -16.20 -0.44 -8.03
CA VAL A 65 -16.07 -1.52 -9.01
C VAL A 65 -15.88 -0.96 -10.42
N LYS A 66 -16.45 0.19 -10.73
CA LYS A 66 -16.25 0.86 -12.01
C LYS A 66 -14.81 1.26 -12.24
N THR A 67 -14.11 1.63 -11.16
CA THR A 67 -12.68 1.93 -11.22
C THR A 67 -11.88 0.68 -11.58
N VAL A 68 -12.19 -0.45 -10.95
CA VAL A 68 -11.53 -1.73 -11.26
C VAL A 68 -11.81 -2.11 -12.72
N GLU A 69 -13.06 -1.99 -13.17
CA GLU A 69 -13.41 -2.26 -14.55
C GLU A 69 -12.59 -1.39 -15.52
N ALA A 70 -12.45 -0.11 -15.21
CA ALA A 70 -11.69 0.82 -16.04
C ALA A 70 -10.21 0.44 -16.09
N TRP A 71 -9.63 0.00 -14.98
CA TRP A 71 -8.26 -0.49 -14.96
C TRP A 71 -8.10 -1.73 -15.86
N GLU A 72 -9.02 -2.69 -15.76
CA GLU A 72 -8.93 -3.94 -16.51
C GLU A 72 -9.26 -3.78 -17.99
N ARG A 73 -9.87 -2.65 -18.37
CA ARG A 73 -10.07 -2.27 -19.77
C ARG A 73 -8.96 -1.38 -20.31
N GLY A 74 -8.03 -0.97 -19.46
CA GLY A 74 -6.93 -0.11 -19.85
C GLY A 74 -7.31 1.35 -20.07
N ARG A 75 -8.49 1.78 -19.59
CA ARG A 75 -8.94 3.18 -19.74
C ARG A 75 -8.21 4.14 -18.83
N ILE A 76 -7.95 3.70 -17.60
CA ILE A 76 -7.19 4.44 -16.61
C ILE A 76 -6.22 3.49 -15.94
N HIS A 77 -5.21 4.05 -15.29
CA HIS A 77 -4.22 3.29 -14.55
C HIS A 77 -4.38 3.51 -13.06
N PRO A 78 -4.08 2.51 -12.22
CA PRO A 78 -4.09 2.71 -10.78
C PRO A 78 -3.09 3.79 -10.36
N THR A 79 -3.40 4.50 -9.29
CA THR A 79 -2.46 5.44 -8.66
C THR A 79 -1.30 4.66 -8.02
N GLY A 80 -0.25 5.38 -7.61
CA GLY A 80 0.88 4.76 -6.93
C GLY A 80 0.49 3.92 -5.72
N PRO A 81 -0.30 4.45 -4.76
CA PRO A 81 -0.76 3.68 -3.62
C PRO A 81 -1.59 2.45 -3.99
N ALA A 82 -2.45 2.56 -4.99
CA ALA A 82 -3.24 1.41 -5.47
C ALA A 82 -2.34 0.34 -6.08
N ASN A 83 -1.36 0.72 -6.90
CA ASN A 83 -0.38 -0.22 -7.44
C ASN A 83 0.39 -0.93 -6.33
N ARG A 84 0.79 -0.21 -5.30
CA ARG A 84 1.52 -0.79 -4.17
C ARG A 84 0.67 -1.84 -3.45
N LEU A 85 -0.60 -1.54 -3.21
CA LEU A 85 -1.50 -2.46 -2.53
C LEU A 85 -1.81 -3.69 -3.38
N ILE A 86 -1.99 -3.52 -4.68
CA ILE A 86 -2.18 -4.64 -5.61
C ILE A 86 -0.94 -5.53 -5.63
N SER A 87 0.24 -4.95 -5.67
CA SER A 87 1.51 -5.70 -5.62
C SER A 87 1.64 -6.48 -4.31
N PHE A 88 1.21 -5.90 -3.20
CA PHE A 88 1.20 -6.58 -1.91
C PHE A 88 0.28 -7.80 -1.94
N LEU A 89 -0.90 -7.67 -2.54
CA LEU A 89 -1.84 -8.77 -2.72
C LEU A 89 -1.22 -9.90 -3.55
N ALA A 90 -0.46 -9.55 -4.59
CA ALA A 90 0.17 -10.53 -5.46
C ALA A 90 1.23 -11.38 -4.76
N ASN A 91 1.93 -10.80 -3.79
CA ASN A 91 3.10 -11.41 -3.16
C ASN A 91 2.81 -12.09 -1.82
N ASN A 92 1.57 -12.02 -1.32
CA ASN A 92 1.24 -12.53 0.00
C ASN A 92 0.04 -13.46 -0.05
N GLN A 93 0.01 -14.40 0.89
CA GLN A 93 -1.13 -15.29 1.03
C GLN A 93 -2.34 -14.50 1.57
N ILE A 94 -3.53 -14.82 1.08
CA ILE A 94 -4.76 -14.12 1.46
C ILE A 94 -4.93 -14.05 2.97
N LYS A 95 -4.63 -15.14 3.69
CA LYS A 95 -4.78 -15.20 5.14
C LYS A 95 -3.89 -14.22 5.90
N MET A 96 -2.82 -13.75 5.26
CA MET A 96 -1.85 -12.84 5.87
C MET A 96 -2.06 -11.39 5.42
N LEU A 97 -3.07 -11.13 4.60
CA LEU A 97 -3.35 -9.79 4.12
C LEU A 97 -4.12 -8.98 5.16
N PRO A 98 -3.83 -7.68 5.28
CA PRO A 98 -4.63 -6.81 6.12
C PRO A 98 -6.05 -6.66 5.56
N PHE A 99 -7.01 -6.35 6.42
CA PHE A 99 -8.39 -6.02 6.06
C PHE A 99 -9.22 -7.19 5.52
N ILE A 100 -8.68 -8.40 5.51
CA ILE A 100 -9.41 -9.59 5.03
C ILE A 100 -9.71 -10.51 6.21
N SER A 101 -10.98 -10.87 6.35
CA SER A 101 -11.44 -11.92 7.27
C SER A 101 -12.07 -13.01 6.42
N VAL A 102 -11.66 -14.26 6.66
CA VAL A 102 -12.23 -15.41 5.96
C VAL A 102 -13.39 -15.93 6.81
N GLU A 103 -14.57 -15.88 6.26
CA GLU A 103 -15.78 -16.42 6.89
C GLU A 103 -15.95 -17.92 6.58
#